data_269b2aa0337971558cee58d4714d450e
#
_entry.id   269b2aa0337971558cee58d4714d450e
#
_cell.length_a   1.000
_cell.length_b   1.000
_cell.length_c   1.000
_cell.angle_alpha   90.00
_cell.angle_beta   90.00
_cell.angle_gamma   90.00
#
_symmetry.space_group_name_H-M   'P 1'
#
loop_
_entity.id
_entity.type
_entity.pdbx_description
1 polymer ?
#
loop_
_entity_poly.entity_id
_entity_poly.type
_entity_poly.pdbx_seq_one_letter_code
_entity_poly.pdbx_strand_id
1 'polypeptide(L)'
;MAGIDESIPFVSINIAVLTVSDTRDLHNDTSGEVLCERIIEKGHRVYERQILPDDQVALRKQLGAWCANQNVDAIITTGGTGVTGRDVTVEAHRALYEKEIPGFGELFRWVSFQKIGTSAVQSRSTAGVCMGTYLFALPGSTGACKD
;
A
#
# COMPACT_ATOMS: atom_id res chain seq x y z
N MET A 1 -1.34 5.98 26.66
CA MET A 1 -2.00 5.85 25.35
C MET A 1 -2.91 4.62 25.36
N ALA A 2 -4.15 4.77 24.95
CA ALA A 2 -5.05 3.62 24.88
C ALA A 2 -4.59 2.66 23.75
N GLY A 3 -4.65 1.36 24.01
CA GLY A 3 -4.47 0.36 22.97
C GLY A 3 -5.69 0.26 22.05
N ILE A 4 -5.79 -0.83 21.30
CA ILE A 4 -6.97 -1.11 20.47
C ILE A 4 -8.17 -1.31 21.38
N ASP A 5 -9.27 -0.63 21.10
CA ASP A 5 -10.53 -0.82 21.83
C ASP A 5 -11.27 -2.03 21.27
N GLU A 6 -11.13 -3.16 21.94
CA GLU A 6 -11.74 -4.43 21.54
C GLU A 6 -13.26 -4.46 21.71
N SER A 7 -13.87 -3.43 22.34
CA SER A 7 -15.32 -3.31 22.46
C SER A 7 -15.99 -2.81 21.15
N ILE A 8 -15.20 -2.22 20.26
CA ILE A 8 -15.70 -1.77 18.96
C ILE A 8 -15.85 -2.97 18.03
N PRO A 9 -17.05 -3.20 17.45
CA PRO A 9 -17.27 -4.32 16.53
C PRO A 9 -16.36 -4.23 15.30
N PHE A 10 -15.84 -5.38 14.85
CA PHE A 10 -15.09 -5.46 13.60
C PHE A 10 -15.97 -5.05 12.42
N VAL A 11 -15.46 -4.18 11.57
CA VAL A 11 -16.11 -3.76 10.33
C VAL A 11 -15.26 -4.19 9.14
N SER A 12 -15.83 -5.03 8.27
CA SER A 12 -15.21 -5.41 7.01
C SER A 12 -15.20 -4.23 6.05
N ILE A 13 -14.04 -3.92 5.47
CA ILE A 13 -13.85 -2.84 4.53
C ILE A 13 -13.45 -3.33 3.14
N ASN A 14 -13.60 -2.48 2.13
CA ASN A 14 -13.21 -2.76 0.75
C ASN A 14 -11.82 -2.17 0.49
N ILE A 15 -10.89 -3.02 0.08
CA ILE A 15 -9.48 -2.66 -0.14
C ILE A 15 -9.11 -2.91 -1.60
N ALA A 16 -8.64 -1.87 -2.29
CA ALA A 16 -8.05 -2.00 -3.62
C ALA A 16 -6.55 -2.32 -3.51
N VAL A 17 -6.05 -3.17 -4.38
CA VAL A 17 -4.65 -3.58 -4.43
C VAL A 17 -4.03 -3.17 -5.75
N LEU A 18 -2.91 -2.44 -5.69
CA LEU A 18 -2.15 -2.02 -6.85
C LEU A 18 -0.72 -2.55 -6.77
N THR A 19 -0.32 -3.31 -7.77
CA THR A 19 1.08 -3.69 -7.96
C THR A 19 1.71 -2.76 -9.00
N VAL A 20 2.83 -2.14 -8.64
CA VAL A 20 3.60 -1.29 -9.53
C VAL A 20 4.80 -2.06 -10.04
N SER A 21 4.82 -2.36 -11.33
CA SER A 21 5.89 -3.12 -11.98
C SER A 21 5.84 -2.95 -13.49
N ASP A 22 7.01 -2.79 -14.10
CA ASP A 22 7.16 -2.77 -15.56
C ASP A 22 7.16 -4.17 -16.20
N THR A 23 7.31 -5.24 -15.38
CA THR A 23 7.61 -6.60 -15.89
C THR A 23 6.63 -7.67 -15.42
N ARG A 24 5.81 -7.38 -14.39
CA ARG A 24 4.88 -8.38 -13.82
C ARG A 24 3.52 -8.35 -14.50
N ASP A 25 2.89 -9.50 -14.52
CA ASP A 25 1.49 -9.70 -14.86
C ASP A 25 0.76 -10.45 -13.73
N LEU A 26 -0.53 -10.73 -13.90
CA LEU A 26 -1.33 -11.40 -12.87
C LEU A 26 -0.86 -12.83 -12.56
N HIS A 27 -0.10 -13.49 -13.46
CA HIS A 27 0.38 -14.86 -13.27
C HIS A 27 1.65 -14.92 -12.41
N ASN A 28 2.44 -13.85 -12.40
CA ASN A 28 3.73 -13.83 -11.69
C ASN A 28 3.81 -12.75 -10.59
N ASP A 29 2.72 -12.01 -10.35
CA ASP A 29 2.65 -11.00 -9.28
C ASP A 29 2.37 -11.65 -7.92
N THR A 30 3.40 -12.24 -7.34
CA THR A 30 3.31 -12.89 -6.03
C THR A 30 3.06 -11.91 -4.88
N SER A 31 3.52 -10.68 -4.98
CA SER A 31 3.31 -9.65 -3.95
C SER A 31 1.85 -9.21 -3.87
N GLY A 32 1.24 -8.92 -5.02
CA GLY A 32 -0.18 -8.58 -5.07
C GLY A 32 -1.07 -9.74 -4.63
N GLU A 33 -0.71 -10.98 -4.96
CA GLU A 33 -1.41 -12.18 -4.51
C GLU A 33 -1.39 -12.30 -2.98
N VAL A 34 -0.21 -12.18 -2.36
CA VAL A 34 -0.06 -12.21 -0.90
C VAL A 34 -0.91 -11.13 -0.21
N LEU A 35 -0.96 -9.92 -0.77
CA LEU A 35 -1.81 -8.86 -0.22
C LEU A 35 -3.29 -9.25 -0.28
N CYS A 36 -3.77 -9.76 -1.41
CA CYS A 36 -5.16 -10.20 -1.57
C CYS A 36 -5.53 -11.32 -0.59
N GLU A 37 -4.66 -12.32 -0.45
CA GLU A 37 -4.86 -13.41 0.52
C GLU A 37 -4.97 -12.87 1.95
N ARG A 38 -4.06 -11.99 2.37
CA ARG A 38 -4.07 -11.41 3.70
C ARG A 38 -5.29 -10.53 3.98
N ILE A 39 -5.75 -9.77 2.99
CA ILE A 39 -6.98 -8.98 3.09
C ILE A 39 -8.16 -9.90 3.40
N ILE A 40 -8.28 -11.00 2.66
CA ILE A 40 -9.36 -11.97 2.83
C ILE A 40 -9.25 -12.70 4.17
N GLU A 41 -8.05 -13.16 4.55
CA GLU A 41 -7.80 -13.83 5.84
C GLU A 41 -8.17 -12.94 7.04
N LYS A 42 -8.00 -11.62 6.91
CA LYS A 42 -8.38 -10.66 7.95
C LYS A 42 -9.85 -10.26 7.92
N GLY A 43 -10.65 -10.87 7.06
CA GLY A 43 -12.10 -10.63 6.99
C GLY A 43 -12.52 -9.41 6.19
N HIS A 44 -11.60 -8.81 5.44
CA HIS A 44 -11.88 -7.71 4.52
C HIS A 44 -12.18 -8.21 3.10
N ARG A 45 -12.55 -7.30 2.22
CA ARG A 45 -12.85 -7.60 0.81
C ARG A 45 -11.83 -6.94 -0.10
N VAL A 46 -11.34 -7.69 -1.10
CA VAL A 46 -10.58 -7.12 -2.22
C VAL A 46 -11.58 -6.47 -3.17
N TYR A 47 -11.54 -5.15 -3.27
CA TYR A 47 -12.40 -4.40 -4.18
C TYR A 47 -11.98 -4.61 -5.63
N GLU A 48 -10.70 -4.42 -5.90
CA GLU A 48 -10.09 -4.56 -7.23
C GLU A 48 -8.60 -4.82 -7.07
N ARG A 49 -8.01 -5.54 -8.01
CA ARG A 49 -6.56 -5.73 -8.11
C ARG A 49 -6.09 -5.32 -9.48
N GLN A 50 -5.12 -4.42 -9.54
CA GLN A 50 -4.52 -3.96 -10.80
C GLN A 50 -2.99 -4.00 -10.74
N ILE A 51 -2.38 -4.06 -11.92
CA ILE A 51 -0.94 -3.89 -12.11
C ILE A 51 -0.74 -2.74 -13.08
N LEU A 52 0.10 -1.78 -12.69
CA LEU A 52 0.46 -0.64 -13.54
C LEU A 52 1.99 -0.52 -13.61
N PRO A 53 2.51 0.03 -14.71
CA PRO A 53 3.94 0.31 -14.83
C PRO A 53 4.38 1.44 -13.89
N ASP A 54 5.70 1.60 -13.73
CA ASP A 54 6.31 2.70 -12.99
C ASP A 54 6.15 4.04 -13.75
N ASP A 55 4.92 4.51 -13.83
CA ASP A 55 4.49 5.77 -14.47
C ASP A 55 3.70 6.60 -13.48
N GLN A 56 4.28 7.73 -13.05
CA GLN A 56 3.67 8.58 -12.02
C GLN A 56 2.30 9.13 -12.43
N VAL A 57 2.09 9.44 -13.70
CA VAL A 57 0.81 9.97 -14.21
C VAL A 57 -0.27 8.89 -14.17
N ALA A 58 0.06 7.69 -14.65
CA ALA A 58 -0.85 6.55 -14.63
C ALA A 58 -1.23 6.15 -13.19
N LEU A 59 -0.23 6.10 -12.28
CA LEU A 59 -0.46 5.80 -10.86
C LEU A 59 -1.38 6.84 -10.20
N ARG A 60 -1.09 8.12 -10.37
CA ARG A 60 -1.93 9.20 -9.81
C ARG A 60 -3.35 9.16 -10.33
N LYS A 61 -3.54 8.87 -11.61
CA LYS A 61 -4.87 8.75 -12.22
C LYS A 61 -5.66 7.60 -11.58
N GLN A 62 -5.06 6.42 -11.47
CA GLN A 62 -5.73 5.26 -10.90
C GLN A 62 -6.02 5.41 -9.41
N LEU A 63 -5.03 5.85 -8.64
CA LEU A 63 -5.19 6.09 -7.20
C LEU A 63 -6.25 7.16 -6.92
N GLY A 64 -6.23 8.25 -7.70
CA GLY A 64 -7.23 9.32 -7.58
C GLY A 64 -8.64 8.86 -7.90
N ALA A 65 -8.81 8.00 -8.92
CA ALA A 65 -10.10 7.41 -9.26
C ALA A 65 -10.65 6.53 -8.13
N TRP A 66 -9.79 5.72 -7.48
CA TRP A 66 -10.20 4.93 -6.32
C TRP A 66 -10.51 5.79 -5.09
N CYS A 67 -9.75 6.86 -4.84
CA CYS A 67 -10.04 7.80 -3.76
C CYS A 67 -11.40 8.50 -3.94
N ALA A 68 -11.80 8.78 -5.17
CA ALA A 68 -13.10 9.36 -5.47
C ALA A 68 -14.26 8.35 -5.42
N ASN A 69 -13.97 7.05 -5.34
CA ASN A 69 -14.97 6.00 -5.32
C ASN A 69 -15.38 5.68 -3.86
N GLN A 70 -16.64 5.94 -3.53
CA GLN A 70 -17.19 5.70 -2.19
C GLN A 70 -17.19 4.23 -1.76
N ASN A 71 -16.99 3.29 -2.68
CA ASN A 71 -16.89 1.86 -2.38
C ASN A 71 -15.46 1.40 -2.06
N VAL A 72 -14.47 2.28 -2.10
CA VAL A 72 -13.08 1.98 -1.75
C VAL A 72 -12.73 2.66 -0.44
N ASP A 73 -12.47 1.87 0.60
CA ASP A 73 -12.14 2.37 1.94
C ASP A 73 -10.63 2.54 2.13
N ALA A 74 -9.85 1.65 1.53
CA ALA A 74 -8.39 1.70 1.60
C ALA A 74 -7.75 1.21 0.30
N ILE A 75 -6.52 1.65 0.06
CA ILE A 75 -5.70 1.26 -1.09
C ILE A 75 -4.35 0.79 -0.56
N ILE A 76 -3.90 -0.39 -0.98
CA ILE A 76 -2.57 -0.88 -0.70
C ILE A 76 -1.81 -1.02 -2.02
N THR A 77 -0.72 -0.28 -2.15
CA THR A 77 0.17 -0.33 -3.31
C THR A 77 1.47 -1.03 -2.93
N THR A 78 1.94 -1.94 -3.75
CA THR A 78 3.24 -2.62 -3.60
C THR A 78 4.12 -2.37 -4.81
N GLY A 79 5.39 -2.07 -4.59
CA GLY A 79 6.38 -1.77 -5.62
C GLY A 79 6.61 -0.28 -5.88
N GLY A 80 7.71 0.04 -6.53
CA GLY A 80 8.08 1.41 -6.92
C GLY A 80 8.41 2.35 -5.77
N THR A 81 8.79 1.83 -4.60
CA THR A 81 9.14 2.63 -3.41
C THR A 81 10.65 2.76 -3.17
N GLY A 82 11.48 2.26 -4.07
CA GLY A 82 12.93 2.34 -3.97
C GLY A 82 13.48 3.74 -4.21
N VAL A 83 14.80 3.83 -4.42
CA VAL A 83 15.54 5.10 -4.53
C VAL A 83 16.04 5.40 -5.93
N THR A 84 15.68 4.60 -6.93
CA THR A 84 16.05 4.84 -8.34
C THR A 84 15.08 5.83 -8.99
N GLY A 85 15.49 6.37 -10.15
CA GLY A 85 14.62 7.28 -10.91
C GLY A 85 13.35 6.63 -11.47
N ARG A 86 13.27 5.29 -11.50
CA ARG A 86 12.07 4.54 -11.89
C ARG A 86 11.07 4.40 -10.74
N ASP A 87 11.51 4.54 -9.50
CA ASP A 87 10.66 4.39 -8.32
C ASP A 87 9.84 5.67 -8.09
N VAL A 88 8.58 5.67 -8.49
CA VAL A 88 7.70 6.85 -8.48
C VAL A 88 6.42 6.67 -7.65
N THR A 89 6.27 5.52 -6.98
CA THR A 89 5.06 5.23 -6.21
C THR A 89 4.85 6.21 -5.06
N VAL A 90 5.89 6.51 -4.30
CA VAL A 90 5.81 7.43 -3.15
C VAL A 90 5.42 8.82 -3.61
N GLU A 91 6.00 9.30 -4.71
CA GLU A 91 5.70 10.59 -5.30
C GLU A 91 4.25 10.67 -5.78
N ALA A 92 3.75 9.60 -6.42
CA ALA A 92 2.35 9.51 -6.85
C ALA A 92 1.38 9.53 -5.67
N HIS A 93 1.67 8.80 -4.60
CA HIS A 93 0.88 8.78 -3.38
C HIS A 93 0.85 10.14 -2.69
N ARG A 94 2.03 10.73 -2.42
CA ARG A 94 2.14 12.01 -1.72
C ARG A 94 1.46 13.17 -2.45
N ALA A 95 1.41 13.13 -3.77
CA ALA A 95 0.68 14.11 -4.56
C ALA A 95 -0.84 14.12 -4.30
N LEU A 96 -1.39 13.02 -3.76
CA LEU A 96 -2.80 12.86 -3.44
C LEU A 96 -3.12 13.08 -1.96
N TYR A 97 -2.14 12.95 -1.08
CA TYR A 97 -2.38 13.05 0.37
C TYR A 97 -2.91 14.43 0.77
N GLU A 98 -4.07 14.44 1.39
CA GLU A 98 -4.54 15.60 2.14
C GLU A 98 -3.87 15.64 3.52
N LYS A 99 -3.62 14.45 4.10
CA LYS A 99 -2.85 14.27 5.32
C LYS A 99 -1.94 13.05 5.19
N GLU A 100 -0.67 13.24 5.48
CA GLU A 100 0.29 12.12 5.60
C GLU A 100 0.18 11.48 6.99
N ILE A 101 0.43 10.17 7.06
CA ILE A 101 0.51 9.40 8.31
C ILE A 101 1.96 8.94 8.49
N PRO A 102 2.87 9.79 9.02
CA PRO A 102 4.30 9.48 9.10
C PRO A 102 4.58 8.25 9.96
N GLY A 103 3.79 8.04 11.01
CA GLY A 103 3.95 6.90 11.92
C GLY A 103 3.83 5.54 11.24
N PHE A 104 3.11 5.44 10.12
CA PHE A 104 3.06 4.20 9.36
C PHE A 104 4.45 3.81 8.82
N GLY A 105 5.13 4.72 8.14
CA GLY A 105 6.47 4.45 7.62
C GLY A 105 7.50 4.17 8.72
N GLU A 106 7.40 4.85 9.85
CA GLU A 106 8.25 4.61 11.02
C GLU A 106 8.05 3.19 11.56
N LEU A 107 6.81 2.79 11.80
CA LEU A 107 6.48 1.46 12.30
C LEU A 107 6.83 0.36 11.29
N PHE A 108 6.52 0.58 10.01
CA PHE A 108 6.83 -0.36 8.94
C PHE A 108 8.35 -0.63 8.86
N ARG A 109 9.18 0.42 8.86
CA ARG A 109 10.64 0.28 8.85
C ARG A 109 11.17 -0.40 10.10
N TRP A 110 10.56 -0.17 11.25
CA TRP A 110 10.94 -0.85 12.49
C TRP A 110 10.65 -2.37 12.42
N VAL A 111 9.47 -2.76 11.90
CA VAL A 111 9.13 -4.18 11.68
C VAL A 111 10.08 -4.82 10.67
N SER A 112 10.33 -4.15 9.55
CA SER A 112 11.24 -4.63 8.52
C SER A 112 12.68 -4.76 9.03
N PHE A 113 13.15 -3.84 9.89
CA PHE A 113 14.48 -3.89 10.49
C PHE A 113 14.71 -5.20 11.28
N GLN A 114 13.69 -5.73 11.96
CA GLN A 114 13.78 -6.99 12.69
C GLN A 114 14.10 -8.19 11.77
N LYS A 115 13.79 -8.08 10.49
CA LYS A 115 13.97 -9.15 9.50
C LYS A 115 15.16 -8.94 8.58
N ILE A 116 15.37 -7.72 8.10
CA ILE A 116 16.37 -7.39 7.07
C ILE A 116 17.46 -6.44 7.56
N GLY A 117 17.46 -6.06 8.85
CA GLY A 117 18.47 -5.20 9.43
C GLY A 117 18.49 -3.82 8.78
N THR A 118 19.70 -3.27 8.63
CA THR A 118 19.93 -1.89 8.13
C THR A 118 19.45 -1.67 6.69
N SER A 119 19.18 -2.72 5.91
CA SER A 119 18.59 -2.57 4.57
C SER A 119 17.22 -1.90 4.60
N ALA A 120 16.53 -1.93 5.75
CA ALA A 120 15.26 -1.23 5.94
C ALA A 120 15.36 0.29 5.80
N VAL A 121 16.55 0.88 5.90
CA VAL A 121 16.78 2.33 5.76
C VAL A 121 16.36 2.87 4.39
N GLN A 122 16.42 2.05 3.36
CA GLN A 122 16.04 2.44 1.99
C GLN A 122 14.53 2.33 1.73
N SER A 123 13.77 1.76 2.65
CA SER A 123 12.32 1.66 2.52
C SER A 123 11.67 3.05 2.62
N ARG A 124 11.02 3.48 1.54
CA ARG A 124 10.27 4.73 1.52
C ARG A 124 8.75 4.50 1.71
N SER A 125 8.39 3.44 2.44
CA SER A 125 6.99 3.17 2.78
C SER A 125 6.32 4.39 3.37
N THR A 126 5.11 4.68 2.91
CA THR A 126 4.35 5.87 3.28
C THR A 126 2.86 5.55 3.37
N ALA A 127 2.14 6.33 4.15
CA ALA A 127 0.69 6.28 4.18
C ALA A 127 0.09 7.68 4.32
N GLY A 128 -1.14 7.83 3.88
CA GLY A 128 -1.88 9.07 3.99
C GLY A 128 -3.37 8.87 3.74
N VAL A 129 -4.10 9.97 3.78
CA VAL A 129 -5.54 10.01 3.56
C VAL A 129 -5.84 10.96 2.40
N CYS A 130 -6.72 10.53 1.51
CA CYS A 130 -7.24 11.32 0.41
C CYS A 130 -8.74 11.06 0.27
N MET A 131 -9.57 12.09 0.37
CA MET A 131 -11.03 12.02 0.23
C MET A 131 -11.67 10.93 1.15
N GLY A 132 -11.14 10.75 2.36
CA GLY A 132 -11.60 9.74 3.30
C GLY A 132 -11.09 8.31 3.05
N THR A 133 -10.36 8.07 1.99
CA THR A 133 -9.72 6.79 1.67
C THR A 133 -8.31 6.76 2.24
N TYR A 134 -7.94 5.67 2.91
CA TYR A 134 -6.56 5.44 3.38
C TYR A 134 -5.71 4.84 2.27
N LEU A 135 -4.51 5.40 2.06
CA LEU A 135 -3.54 4.90 1.08
C LEU A 135 -2.28 4.44 1.79
N PHE A 136 -1.80 3.25 1.40
CA PHE A 136 -0.56 2.67 1.92
C PHE A 136 0.34 2.27 0.75
N ALA A 137 1.62 2.65 0.80
CA ALA A 137 2.62 2.24 -0.17
C ALA A 137 3.70 1.38 0.49
N LEU A 138 3.91 0.19 -0.05
CA LEU A 138 4.83 -0.83 0.45
C LEU A 138 5.91 -1.16 -0.58
N PRO A 139 7.09 -1.62 -0.15
CA PRO A 139 8.08 -2.20 -1.07
C PRO A 139 7.54 -3.39 -1.85
N GLY A 140 8.12 -3.65 -3.02
CA GLY A 140 7.65 -4.66 -3.97
C GLY A 140 7.98 -6.12 -3.63
N SER A 141 8.52 -6.42 -2.46
CA SER A 141 8.81 -7.80 -2.06
C SER A 141 7.63 -8.46 -1.35
N THR A 142 7.49 -9.77 -1.53
CA THR A 142 6.49 -10.56 -0.77
C THR A 142 6.72 -10.49 0.73
N GLY A 143 7.98 -10.37 1.17
CA GLY A 143 8.34 -10.18 2.58
C GLY A 143 7.75 -8.88 3.13
N ALA A 144 7.89 -7.79 2.41
CA ALA A 144 7.32 -6.49 2.79
C ALA A 144 5.78 -6.52 2.85
N CYS A 145 5.13 -7.26 1.95
CA CYS A 145 3.68 -7.43 1.97
C CYS A 145 3.18 -8.27 3.16
N LYS A 146 4.08 -9.04 3.79
CA LYS A 146 3.78 -9.82 5.00
C LYS A 146 4.00 -9.03 6.29
N ASP A 147 4.80 -7.98 6.24
CA ASP A 147 5.08 -7.11 7.38
C ASP A 147 3.88 -6.24 7.73
#